data_bbb66c4ae32025316c6bcc5432fc3dd2
#
_entry.id   bbb66c4ae32025316c6bcc5432fc3dd2
#
_cell.length_a   1.000
_cell.length_b   1.000
_cell.length_c   1.000
_cell.angle_alpha   90.00
_cell.angle_beta   90.00
_cell.angle_gamma   90.00
#
_symmetry.space_group_name_H-M   'P 1'
#
loop_
_entity.id
_entity.type
_entity.pdbx_description
1 polymer ?
#
loop_
_entity_poly.entity_id
_entity_poly.type
_entity_poly.pdbx_seq_one_letter_code
_entity_poly.pdbx_strand_id
1 'polypeptide(L)'
;MCGIVGVASEEQVTDKLINGLLRQEYRGYDSSGLAVFGKDSNEVQVIKRAGKVSELQQAINEVPTRGNTGIAHTRWATHGVPTEANAHPHHSKGEVYIVHNGIIENHQELRTTLLALGYSFESETDTEVIAHLIHAKLDDKGSLAEAVKAAVKDLEGTYALGAIPVSYTHLTLPTNREV
;
A
#
# COMPACT_ATOMS: atom_id res chain seq x y z
N MET A 1 -0.48 -13.56 -9.64
CA MET A 1 0.09 -12.21 -9.81
C MET A 1 -0.82 -11.23 -9.09
N CYS A 2 -0.24 -10.35 -8.29
CA CYS A 2 -0.97 -9.33 -7.52
C CYS A 2 -1.64 -8.27 -8.40
N GLY A 3 -2.67 -7.61 -7.87
CA GLY A 3 -3.36 -6.50 -8.51
C GLY A 3 -3.27 -5.22 -7.68
N ILE A 4 -3.00 -4.08 -8.31
CA ILE A 4 -3.05 -2.75 -7.70
C ILE A 4 -4.18 -1.94 -8.34
N VAL A 5 -4.91 -1.22 -7.51
CA VAL A 5 -5.88 -0.20 -7.93
C VAL A 5 -5.64 1.07 -7.12
N GLY A 6 -5.52 2.20 -7.78
CA GLY A 6 -5.46 3.51 -7.14
C GLY A 6 -6.48 4.45 -7.78
N VAL A 7 -7.22 5.18 -6.97
CA VAL A 7 -8.26 6.11 -7.43
C VAL A 7 -8.20 7.40 -6.63
N ALA A 8 -8.21 8.54 -7.33
CA ALA A 8 -8.49 9.85 -6.77
C ALA A 8 -9.66 10.47 -7.58
N SER A 9 -10.67 11.01 -6.91
CA SER A 9 -11.91 11.47 -7.52
C SER A 9 -12.54 12.58 -6.67
N GLU A 10 -13.54 13.26 -7.20
CA GLU A 10 -14.43 14.12 -6.40
C GLU A 10 -15.53 13.31 -5.70
N GLU A 11 -15.80 12.09 -6.17
CA GLU A 11 -16.80 11.16 -5.64
C GLU A 11 -16.18 10.10 -4.72
N GLN A 12 -17.04 9.32 -4.06
CA GLN A 12 -16.64 8.14 -3.29
C GLN A 12 -15.90 7.12 -4.17
N VAL A 13 -14.77 6.58 -3.66
CA VAL A 13 -13.90 5.71 -4.45
C VAL A 13 -13.96 4.24 -4.08
N THR A 14 -14.58 3.89 -2.95
CA THR A 14 -14.58 2.52 -2.42
C THR A 14 -15.09 1.50 -3.43
N ASP A 15 -16.24 1.76 -4.06
CA ASP A 15 -16.80 0.86 -5.07
C ASP A 15 -15.91 0.74 -6.32
N LYS A 16 -15.25 1.86 -6.71
CA LYS A 16 -14.33 1.87 -7.85
C LYS A 16 -13.09 1.00 -7.54
N LEU A 17 -12.58 1.06 -6.32
CA LEU A 17 -11.47 0.23 -5.84
C LEU A 17 -11.84 -1.26 -5.83
N ILE A 18 -12.97 -1.63 -5.23
CA ILE A 18 -13.45 -3.01 -5.17
C ILE A 18 -13.68 -3.57 -6.58
N ASN A 19 -14.38 -2.84 -7.44
CA ASN A 19 -14.62 -3.26 -8.82
C ASN A 19 -13.31 -3.44 -9.61
N GLY A 20 -12.31 -2.59 -9.34
CA GLY A 20 -10.98 -2.73 -9.92
C GLY A 20 -10.27 -4.00 -9.46
N LEU A 21 -10.35 -4.35 -8.15
CA LEU A 21 -9.78 -5.60 -7.62
C LEU A 21 -10.50 -6.84 -8.18
N LEU A 22 -11.83 -6.84 -8.23
CA LEU A 22 -12.60 -7.97 -8.78
C LEU A 22 -12.21 -8.31 -10.22
N ARG A 23 -11.93 -7.28 -11.04
CA ARG A 23 -11.44 -7.47 -12.42
C ARG A 23 -10.04 -8.09 -12.50
N GLN A 24 -9.27 -8.02 -11.42
CA GLN A 24 -7.89 -8.54 -11.35
C GLN A 24 -7.79 -9.85 -10.56
N GLU A 25 -8.85 -10.27 -9.86
CA GLU A 25 -8.86 -11.44 -8.98
C GLU A 25 -8.52 -12.75 -9.70
N TYR A 26 -8.86 -12.86 -11.00
CA TYR A 26 -8.50 -14.04 -11.83
C TYR A 26 -7.00 -14.30 -11.89
N ARG A 27 -6.17 -13.29 -11.57
CA ARG A 27 -4.69 -13.42 -11.58
C ARG A 27 -4.16 -14.15 -10.34
N GLY A 28 -5.00 -14.44 -9.37
CA GLY A 28 -4.70 -15.08 -8.10
C GLY A 28 -4.81 -14.13 -6.92
N TYR A 29 -5.13 -14.69 -5.77
CA TYR A 29 -5.27 -13.97 -4.50
C TYR A 29 -4.97 -14.91 -3.34
N ASP A 30 -4.46 -14.35 -2.25
CA ASP A 30 -4.40 -14.98 -0.93
C ASP A 30 -4.91 -14.02 0.16
N SER A 31 -4.89 -12.74 -0.15
CA SER A 31 -5.41 -11.68 0.69
C SER A 31 -5.75 -10.44 -0.13
N SER A 32 -6.55 -9.56 0.42
CA SER A 32 -6.95 -8.32 -0.21
C SER A 32 -7.12 -7.21 0.84
N GLY A 33 -6.99 -5.96 0.41
CA GLY A 33 -7.25 -4.84 1.29
C GLY A 33 -7.26 -3.51 0.56
N LEU A 34 -7.72 -2.50 1.26
CA LEU A 34 -7.76 -1.12 0.80
C LEU A 34 -7.43 -0.12 1.90
N ALA A 35 -6.99 1.05 1.50
CA ALA A 35 -6.90 2.24 2.32
C ALA A 35 -7.61 3.39 1.60
N VAL A 36 -8.52 4.08 2.29
CA VAL A 36 -9.32 5.18 1.75
C VAL A 36 -9.30 6.35 2.71
N PHE A 37 -9.21 7.57 2.20
CA PHE A 37 -9.38 8.79 2.97
C PHE A 37 -10.16 9.85 2.20
N GLY A 38 -10.77 10.78 2.94
CA GLY A 38 -11.53 11.90 2.39
C GLY A 38 -10.74 13.21 2.42
N LYS A 39 -11.15 14.17 1.60
CA LYS A 39 -10.54 15.52 1.55
C LYS A 39 -10.56 16.24 2.90
N ASP A 40 -11.59 15.98 3.69
CA ASP A 40 -11.86 16.67 4.97
C ASP A 40 -11.49 15.80 6.19
N SER A 41 -10.82 14.67 5.97
CA SER A 41 -10.42 13.73 7.00
C SER A 41 -8.92 13.50 6.98
N ASN A 42 -8.29 13.71 8.13
CA ASN A 42 -6.89 13.30 8.35
C ASN A 42 -6.77 11.82 8.75
N GLU A 43 -7.87 11.07 8.72
CA GLU A 43 -7.92 9.68 9.11
C GLU A 43 -8.06 8.78 7.87
N VAL A 44 -7.15 7.83 7.73
CA VAL A 44 -7.21 6.79 6.70
C VAL A 44 -7.95 5.58 7.25
N GLN A 45 -9.00 5.17 6.56
CA GLN A 45 -9.72 3.94 6.86
C GLN A 45 -9.06 2.79 6.11
N VAL A 46 -8.59 1.78 6.85
CA VAL A 46 -7.91 0.60 6.30
C VAL A 46 -8.73 -0.64 6.62
N ILE A 47 -9.03 -1.44 5.62
CA ILE A 47 -9.63 -2.76 5.77
C ILE A 47 -8.78 -3.77 5.02
N LYS A 48 -8.43 -4.87 5.70
CA LYS A 48 -7.63 -5.98 5.16
C LYS A 48 -8.34 -7.29 5.49
N ARG A 49 -8.29 -8.26 4.56
CA ARG A 49 -8.81 -9.61 4.77
C ARG A 49 -7.89 -10.64 4.10
N ALA A 50 -7.71 -11.77 4.77
CA ALA A 50 -7.20 -12.97 4.13
C ALA A 50 -8.30 -13.56 3.24
N GLY A 51 -7.95 -14.03 2.03
CA GLY A 51 -8.89 -14.64 1.11
C GLY A 51 -9.29 -13.73 -0.06
N LYS A 52 -10.49 -13.97 -0.58
CA LYS A 52 -11.05 -13.32 -1.77
C LYS A 52 -11.42 -11.86 -1.56
N VAL A 53 -11.55 -11.12 -2.65
CA VAL A 53 -12.11 -9.75 -2.64
C VAL A 53 -13.53 -9.73 -2.09
N SER A 54 -14.30 -10.82 -2.19
CA SER A 54 -15.63 -10.95 -1.56
C SER A 54 -15.59 -10.82 -0.03
N GLU A 55 -14.53 -11.32 0.63
CA GLU A 55 -14.34 -11.18 2.08
C GLU A 55 -14.08 -9.70 2.46
N LEU A 56 -13.26 -9.02 1.65
CA LEU A 56 -13.02 -7.59 1.80
C LEU A 56 -14.31 -6.79 1.60
N GLN A 57 -15.11 -7.13 0.58
CA GLN A 57 -16.39 -6.46 0.31
C GLN A 57 -17.41 -6.68 1.44
N GLN A 58 -17.47 -7.86 2.02
CA GLN A 58 -18.30 -8.13 3.19
C GLN A 58 -17.89 -7.25 4.37
N ALA A 59 -16.61 -7.15 4.66
CA ALA A 59 -16.11 -6.31 5.75
C ALA A 59 -16.43 -4.81 5.55
N ILE A 60 -16.38 -4.32 4.31
CA ILE A 60 -16.77 -2.94 3.96
C ILE A 60 -18.27 -2.72 4.16
N ASN A 61 -19.12 -3.71 3.90
CA ASN A 61 -20.56 -3.62 4.14
C ASN A 61 -20.87 -3.51 5.65
N GLU A 62 -20.06 -4.16 6.50
CA GLU A 62 -20.20 -4.09 7.97
C GLU A 62 -19.64 -2.77 8.53
N VAL A 63 -18.52 -2.28 7.97
CA VAL A 63 -17.87 -1.03 8.36
C VAL A 63 -17.63 -0.20 7.10
N PRO A 64 -18.63 0.59 6.66
CA PRO A 64 -18.53 1.35 5.43
C PRO A 64 -17.38 2.35 5.46
N THR A 65 -16.48 2.26 4.46
CA THR A 65 -15.42 3.23 4.25
C THR A 65 -15.91 4.39 3.39
N ARG A 66 -15.48 5.61 3.71
CA ARG A 66 -15.83 6.82 2.96
C ARG A 66 -14.59 7.63 2.65
N GLY A 67 -14.43 7.98 1.39
CA GLY A 67 -13.35 8.83 0.94
C GLY A 67 -13.34 8.97 -0.57
N ASN A 68 -12.56 9.91 -1.04
CA ASN A 68 -12.44 10.26 -2.45
C ASN A 68 -11.04 9.96 -3.02
N THR A 69 -10.15 9.46 -2.19
CA THR A 69 -8.83 8.98 -2.61
C THR A 69 -8.54 7.65 -1.91
N GLY A 70 -7.98 6.69 -2.63
CA GLY A 70 -7.64 5.41 -2.03
C GLY A 70 -6.79 4.52 -2.92
N ILE A 71 -6.20 3.53 -2.28
CA ILE A 71 -5.43 2.45 -2.90
C ILE A 71 -5.98 1.09 -2.43
N ALA A 72 -5.92 0.10 -3.30
CA ALA A 72 -6.37 -1.24 -2.99
C ALA A 72 -5.47 -2.28 -3.67
N HIS A 73 -5.45 -3.49 -3.11
CA HIS A 73 -4.54 -4.54 -3.52
C HIS A 73 -5.16 -5.93 -3.38
N THR A 74 -4.89 -6.81 -4.35
CA THR A 74 -5.00 -8.26 -4.20
C THR A 74 -3.61 -8.85 -4.18
N ARG A 75 -3.28 -9.56 -3.11
CA ARG A 75 -1.97 -10.15 -2.89
C ARG A 75 -1.93 -11.59 -3.40
N TRP A 76 -0.79 -11.96 -3.98
CA TRP A 76 -0.34 -13.35 -4.14
C TRP A 76 1.01 -13.43 -3.42
N ALA A 77 1.04 -14.15 -2.30
CA ALA A 77 2.19 -14.13 -1.38
C ALA A 77 3.49 -14.55 -2.07
N THR A 78 4.49 -13.70 -1.93
CA THR A 78 5.89 -13.98 -2.24
C THR A 78 6.71 -14.08 -0.95
N HIS A 79 6.37 -13.25 0.05
CA HIS A 79 6.99 -13.21 1.38
C HIS A 79 5.91 -13.18 2.47
N GLY A 80 6.05 -14.02 3.48
CA GLY A 80 5.12 -14.12 4.60
C GLY A 80 3.84 -14.90 4.28
N VAL A 81 3.24 -15.50 5.29
CA VAL A 81 2.00 -16.26 5.18
C VAL A 81 0.79 -15.36 4.87
N PRO A 82 -0.30 -15.90 4.29
CA PRO A 82 -1.51 -15.12 4.00
C PRO A 82 -2.30 -14.81 5.28
N THR A 83 -1.94 -13.70 5.92
CA THR A 83 -2.62 -13.14 7.10
C THR A 83 -3.04 -11.71 6.84
N GLU A 84 -3.93 -11.15 7.65
CA GLU A 84 -4.30 -9.74 7.58
C GLU A 84 -3.09 -8.82 7.84
N ALA A 85 -2.16 -9.21 8.74
CA ALA A 85 -0.94 -8.46 8.99
C ALA A 85 -0.08 -8.32 7.72
N ASN A 86 0.05 -9.40 6.95
CA ASN A 86 0.82 -9.44 5.72
C ASN A 86 0.03 -8.96 4.48
N ALA A 87 -1.28 -8.71 4.60
CA ALA A 87 -2.08 -8.13 3.51
C ALA A 87 -1.74 -6.64 3.31
N HIS A 88 -1.82 -6.18 2.07
CA HIS A 88 -1.68 -4.76 1.73
C HIS A 88 -3.02 -4.02 1.95
N PRO A 89 -2.98 -2.70 2.16
CA PRO A 89 -1.84 -1.80 2.23
C PRO A 89 -1.02 -1.95 3.50
N HIS A 90 0.30 -1.66 3.39
CA HIS A 90 1.17 -1.43 4.56
C HIS A 90 1.30 0.07 4.83
N HIS A 91 1.69 0.43 6.05
CA HIS A 91 1.84 1.83 6.43
C HIS A 91 3.09 2.09 7.26
N SER A 92 3.47 3.35 7.35
CA SER A 92 4.47 3.83 8.30
C SER A 92 3.89 4.94 9.14
N LYS A 93 3.88 4.74 10.47
CA LYS A 93 3.42 5.69 11.50
C LYS A 93 2.03 6.30 11.24
N GLY A 94 1.20 5.65 10.43
CA GLY A 94 -0.10 6.19 10.02
C GLY A 94 -0.03 7.39 9.06
N GLU A 95 1.14 7.72 8.53
CA GLU A 95 1.35 8.90 7.68
C GLU A 95 1.54 8.57 6.20
N VAL A 96 2.06 7.39 5.90
CA VAL A 96 2.27 6.88 4.53
C VAL A 96 1.65 5.51 4.42
N TYR A 97 0.79 5.31 3.41
CA TYR A 97 0.20 4.02 3.08
C TYR A 97 0.62 3.60 1.68
N ILE A 98 1.00 2.34 1.51
CA ILE A 98 1.47 1.82 0.23
C ILE A 98 0.88 0.46 -0.11
N VAL A 99 0.77 0.21 -1.41
CA VAL A 99 0.59 -1.09 -2.03
C VAL A 99 1.72 -1.36 -3.00
N HIS A 100 2.12 -2.62 -3.12
CA HIS A 100 3.30 -3.00 -3.89
C HIS A 100 3.05 -4.31 -4.63
N ASN A 101 3.44 -4.35 -5.89
CA ASN A 101 3.61 -5.55 -6.69
C ASN A 101 5.07 -5.68 -7.05
N GLY A 102 5.66 -6.83 -6.81
CA GLY A 102 7.06 -7.12 -7.14
C GLY A 102 7.82 -7.77 -6.00
N ILE A 103 9.13 -7.65 -6.04
CA ILE A 103 10.06 -8.16 -5.03
C ILE A 103 11.16 -7.11 -4.84
N ILE A 104 11.42 -6.77 -3.58
CA ILE A 104 12.55 -5.93 -3.18
C ILE A 104 13.67 -6.84 -2.69
N GLU A 105 14.72 -6.96 -3.48
CA GLU A 105 15.81 -7.91 -3.24
C GLU A 105 16.65 -7.53 -2.03
N ASN A 106 16.91 -6.24 -1.83
CA ASN A 106 17.69 -5.72 -0.71
C ASN A 106 16.87 -5.40 0.56
N HIS A 107 15.63 -5.94 0.67
CA HIS A 107 14.72 -5.62 1.78
C HIS A 107 15.29 -5.92 3.18
N GLN A 108 16.13 -6.95 3.34
CA GLN A 108 16.72 -7.32 4.64
C GLN A 108 17.75 -6.28 5.11
N GLU A 109 18.56 -5.76 4.21
CA GLU A 109 19.54 -4.70 4.52
C GLU A 109 18.82 -3.40 4.92
N LEU A 110 17.82 -3.01 4.11
CA LEU A 110 16.99 -1.85 4.41
C LEU A 110 16.23 -2.00 5.73
N ARG A 111 15.68 -3.20 6.03
CA ARG A 111 15.02 -3.50 7.29
C ARG A 111 15.96 -3.30 8.48
N THR A 112 17.20 -3.77 8.38
CA THR A 112 18.19 -3.61 9.43
C THR A 112 18.49 -2.13 9.70
N THR A 113 18.66 -1.35 8.64
CA THR A 113 18.90 0.11 8.71
C THR A 113 17.71 0.82 9.36
N LEU A 114 16.47 0.48 8.95
CA LEU A 114 15.25 1.10 9.48
C LEU A 114 15.01 0.74 10.95
N LEU A 115 15.33 -0.50 11.37
CA LEU A 115 15.29 -0.89 12.79
C LEU A 115 16.27 -0.04 13.62
N ALA A 116 17.48 0.23 13.11
CA ALA A 116 18.44 1.09 13.77
C ALA A 116 17.98 2.56 13.86
N LEU A 117 17.09 3.01 12.94
CA LEU A 117 16.45 4.31 12.97
C LEU A 117 15.17 4.35 13.86
N GLY A 118 14.85 3.25 14.56
CA GLY A 118 13.73 3.18 15.49
C GLY A 118 12.38 2.83 14.87
N TYR A 119 12.34 2.32 13.63
CA TYR A 119 11.12 1.77 13.04
C TYR A 119 10.83 0.39 13.61
N SER A 120 9.57 0.08 13.84
CA SER A 120 9.07 -1.25 14.21
C SER A 120 8.31 -1.86 13.05
N PHE A 121 8.40 -3.18 12.90
CA PHE A 121 7.76 -3.92 11.82
C PHE A 121 6.67 -4.83 12.37
N GLU A 122 5.50 -4.80 11.74
CA GLU A 122 4.32 -5.59 12.10
C GLU A 122 4.11 -6.77 11.15
N SER A 123 4.74 -6.72 9.97
CA SER A 123 4.62 -7.76 8.94
C SER A 123 5.96 -8.40 8.58
N GLU A 124 5.87 -9.51 7.85
CA GLU A 124 7.01 -10.22 7.27
C GLU A 124 7.29 -9.81 5.81
N THR A 125 6.58 -8.80 5.31
CA THR A 125 6.64 -8.42 3.90
C THR A 125 7.80 -7.46 3.61
N ASP A 126 8.32 -7.53 2.41
CA ASP A 126 9.26 -6.54 1.86
C ASP A 126 8.59 -5.18 1.65
N THR A 127 7.27 -5.15 1.50
CA THR A 127 6.49 -3.93 1.27
C THR A 127 6.49 -2.99 2.48
N GLU A 128 6.46 -3.49 3.71
CA GLU A 128 6.52 -2.63 4.90
C GLU A 128 7.85 -1.87 4.99
N VAL A 129 8.94 -2.49 4.50
CA VAL A 129 10.25 -1.82 4.37
C VAL A 129 10.13 -0.57 3.48
N ILE A 130 9.41 -0.68 2.35
CA ILE A 130 9.20 0.47 1.45
C ILE A 130 8.41 1.58 2.16
N ALA A 131 7.36 1.24 2.92
CA ALA A 131 6.57 2.22 3.66
C ALA A 131 7.43 3.03 4.63
N HIS A 132 8.25 2.34 5.42
CA HIS A 132 9.17 2.98 6.36
C HIS A 132 10.26 3.78 5.67
N LEU A 133 10.81 3.29 4.57
CA LEU A 133 11.82 4.00 3.79
C LEU A 133 11.28 5.32 3.21
N ILE A 134 10.08 5.29 2.63
CA ILE A 134 9.41 6.49 2.12
C ILE A 134 9.16 7.48 3.27
N HIS A 135 8.65 6.99 4.41
CA HIS A 135 8.42 7.83 5.57
C HIS A 135 9.72 8.49 6.07
N ALA A 136 10.82 7.73 6.15
CA ALA A 136 12.13 8.27 6.57
C ALA A 136 12.66 9.37 5.63
N LYS A 137 12.24 9.36 4.35
CA LYS A 137 12.60 10.40 3.38
C LYS A 137 11.60 11.56 3.35
N LEU A 138 10.41 11.41 3.96
CA LEU A 138 9.35 12.41 3.88
C LEU A 138 9.70 13.68 4.62
N ASP A 139 10.27 13.58 5.82
CA ASP A 139 10.68 14.71 6.64
C ASP A 139 11.69 15.63 5.93
N ASP A 140 12.61 15.04 5.16
CA ASP A 140 13.64 15.76 4.42
C ASP A 140 13.14 16.41 3.13
N LYS A 141 12.06 15.88 2.52
CA LYS A 141 11.65 16.22 1.15
C LYS A 141 10.39 17.06 1.06
N GLY A 142 9.60 17.14 2.13
CA GLY A 142 8.40 17.97 2.21
C GLY A 142 7.24 17.56 1.28
N SER A 143 7.43 16.55 0.42
CA SER A 143 6.35 16.00 -0.40
C SER A 143 6.50 14.48 -0.59
N LEU A 144 5.36 13.78 -0.63
CA LEU A 144 5.36 12.33 -0.87
C LEU A 144 6.04 11.97 -2.20
N ALA A 145 5.80 12.72 -3.26
CA ALA A 145 6.37 12.44 -4.57
C ALA A 145 7.91 12.50 -4.55
N GLU A 146 8.48 13.48 -3.86
CA GLU A 146 9.94 13.59 -3.73
C GLU A 146 10.51 12.54 -2.76
N ALA A 147 9.77 12.21 -1.68
CA ALA A 147 10.14 11.12 -0.77
C ALA A 147 10.16 9.77 -1.49
N VAL A 148 9.13 9.47 -2.30
CA VAL A 148 9.09 8.25 -3.14
C VAL A 148 10.24 8.24 -4.14
N LYS A 149 10.49 9.34 -4.88
CA LYS A 149 11.63 9.42 -5.80
C LYS A 149 12.99 9.23 -5.12
N ALA A 150 13.11 9.65 -3.87
CA ALA A 150 14.32 9.42 -3.09
C ALA A 150 14.43 7.95 -2.64
N ALA A 151 13.32 7.38 -2.14
CA ALA A 151 13.28 6.01 -1.65
C ALA A 151 13.56 4.99 -2.76
N VAL A 152 12.99 5.17 -3.96
CA VAL A 152 13.18 4.23 -5.08
C VAL A 152 14.63 4.12 -5.57
N LYS A 153 15.51 5.07 -5.23
CA LYS A 153 16.93 4.99 -5.55
C LYS A 153 17.68 4.00 -4.66
N ASP A 154 17.12 3.72 -3.49
CA ASP A 154 17.69 2.81 -2.50
C ASP A 154 17.10 1.39 -2.65
N LEU A 155 16.07 1.19 -3.51
CA LEU A 155 15.43 -0.09 -3.75
C LEU A 155 16.10 -0.85 -4.89
N GLU A 156 16.39 -2.13 -4.66
CA GLU A 156 16.84 -3.08 -5.67
C GLU A 156 15.73 -4.09 -5.96
N GLY A 157 15.49 -4.37 -7.25
CA GLY A 157 14.49 -5.32 -7.70
C GLY A 157 13.48 -4.73 -8.67
N THR A 158 12.41 -5.48 -8.93
CA THR A 158 11.32 -5.07 -9.84
C THR A 158 10.06 -4.77 -9.06
N TYR A 159 9.45 -3.62 -9.29
CA TYR A 159 8.29 -3.19 -8.50
C TYR A 159 7.36 -2.24 -9.23
N ALA A 160 6.09 -2.25 -8.79
CA ALA A 160 5.11 -1.21 -9.04
C ALA A 160 4.49 -0.80 -7.68
N LEU A 161 4.44 0.49 -7.42
CA LEU A 161 4.00 1.06 -6.15
C LEU A 161 2.76 1.94 -6.32
N GLY A 162 1.85 1.88 -5.36
CA GLY A 162 0.87 2.92 -5.13
C GLY A 162 1.07 3.47 -3.72
N ALA A 163 1.19 4.79 -3.57
CA ALA A 163 1.40 5.43 -2.29
C ALA A 163 0.44 6.60 -2.08
N ILE A 164 -0.11 6.72 -0.86
CA ILE A 164 -0.93 7.84 -0.43
C ILE A 164 -0.40 8.39 0.90
N PRO A 165 -0.29 9.71 1.05
CA PRO A 165 0.00 10.36 2.33
C PRO A 165 -1.29 10.69 3.06
N VAL A 166 -1.24 10.80 4.39
CA VAL A 166 -2.37 11.28 5.19
C VAL A 166 -2.52 12.81 5.12
N SER A 167 -1.41 13.52 4.97
CA SER A 167 -1.38 14.99 5.02
C SER A 167 -1.46 15.71 3.66
N TYR A 168 -1.50 14.96 2.52
CA TYR A 168 -1.46 15.54 1.17
C TYR A 168 -2.44 14.84 0.24
N THR A 169 -3.08 15.61 -0.64
CA THR A 169 -4.17 15.18 -1.54
C THR A 169 -3.71 14.54 -2.85
N HIS A 170 -2.51 13.99 -2.94
CA HIS A 170 -1.98 13.45 -4.20
C HIS A 170 -1.62 11.97 -4.13
N LEU A 171 -2.23 11.18 -5.01
CA LEU A 171 -1.85 9.80 -5.28
C LEU A 171 -0.56 9.77 -6.12
N THR A 172 0.42 8.98 -5.69
CA THR A 172 1.65 8.74 -6.46
C THR A 172 1.70 7.27 -6.89
N LEU A 173 1.85 7.03 -8.20
CA LEU A 173 1.94 5.71 -8.81
C LEU A 173 3.24 5.57 -9.63
N PRO A 174 4.42 5.53 -9.01
CA PRO A 174 5.64 5.23 -9.75
C PRO A 174 5.68 3.75 -10.15
N THR A 175 6.12 3.51 -11.36
CA THR A 175 6.36 2.16 -11.88
C THR A 175 7.77 2.10 -12.43
N ASN A 176 8.58 1.14 -11.98
CA ASN A 176 9.84 0.81 -12.59
C ASN A 176 9.72 -0.59 -13.21
N ARG A 177 9.93 -0.68 -14.52
CA ARG A 177 10.14 -1.93 -15.26
C ARG A 177 11.56 -1.89 -15.78
N GLU A 178 12.45 -2.63 -15.18
CA GLU A 178 13.64 -3.04 -15.88
C GLU A 178 13.25 -4.13 -16.89
N VAL A 179 13.56 -3.87 -18.14
CA VAL A 179 13.37 -4.80 -19.28
C VAL A 179 14.62 -5.64 -19.45
#